data_4b0cf338389f785dc6298bcc185e0ab5
#
_entry.id   4b0cf338389f785dc6298bcc185e0ab5
#
_cell.length_a   1.000
_cell.length_b   1.000
_cell.length_c   1.000
_cell.angle_alpha   90.00
_cell.angle_beta   90.00
_cell.angle_gamma   90.00
#
_symmetry.space_group_name_H-M   'P 1'
#
loop_
_entity.id
_entity.type
_entity.pdbx_description
1 polymer ?
#
loop_
_entity_poly.entity_id
_entity_poly.type
_entity_poly.pdbx_seq_one_letter_code
_entity_poly.pdbx_strand_id
1 'polypeptide(L)' 'PTATSCEVSMVEAESAADAELVRQSFQARVDSMANDTTYPDEAAMWKNCATVTVNGNYVVLEVLPEGCTVPDAFLAKF' A
#
# COMPACT_ATOMS: atom_id res chain seq x y z
N PRO A 1 0.96 19.82 13.89
CA PRO A 1 1.78 19.04 12.96
C PRO A 1 0.95 17.92 12.38
N THR A 2 0.88 17.91 11.14
CA THR A 2 0.27 16.84 10.42
C THR A 2 1.22 15.66 10.38
N ALA A 3 0.84 14.60 11.02
CA ALA A 3 1.54 13.37 10.82
C ALA A 3 1.27 12.90 9.41
N THR A 4 2.25 13.02 8.56
CA THR A 4 2.20 12.38 7.27
C THR A 4 2.57 10.92 7.49
N SER A 5 1.61 10.04 7.34
CA SER A 5 1.84 8.61 7.56
C SER A 5 2.39 8.00 6.29
N CYS A 6 3.62 7.49 6.36
CA CYS A 6 4.13 6.58 5.35
C CYS A 6 3.69 5.17 5.75
N GLU A 7 3.04 4.47 4.86
CA GLU A 7 2.66 3.09 5.14
C GLU A 7 3.25 2.17 4.10
N VAL A 8 3.91 1.10 4.58
CA VAL A 8 4.43 0.04 3.72
C VAL A 8 4.09 -1.28 4.38
N SER A 9 3.36 -2.13 3.68
CA SER A 9 3.00 -3.45 4.16
C SER A 9 3.38 -4.48 3.12
N MET A 10 4.11 -5.51 3.53
CA MET A 10 4.50 -6.61 2.65
C MET A 10 3.95 -7.91 3.20
N VAL A 11 3.34 -8.70 2.35
CA VAL A 11 2.85 -10.03 2.69
C VAL A 11 3.45 -11.03 1.73
N GLU A 12 4.02 -12.10 2.27
CA GLU A 12 4.44 -13.25 1.48
C GLU A 12 3.31 -14.28 1.51
N ALA A 13 2.72 -14.56 0.36
CA ALA A 13 1.66 -15.55 0.23
C ALA A 13 2.26 -16.94 -0.03
N GLU A 14 1.48 -17.98 0.22
CA GLU A 14 1.94 -19.35 0.00
C GLU A 14 1.94 -19.73 -1.48
N SER A 15 1.15 -19.06 -2.30
CA SER A 15 1.01 -19.36 -3.72
C SER A 15 0.64 -18.12 -4.50
N ALA A 16 0.74 -18.19 -5.82
CA ALA A 16 0.32 -17.09 -6.68
C ALA A 16 -1.17 -16.80 -6.55
N ALA A 17 -1.99 -17.83 -6.34
CA ALA A 17 -3.43 -17.65 -6.14
C ALA A 17 -3.71 -16.88 -4.84
N ASP A 18 -2.99 -17.23 -3.77
CA ASP A 18 -3.12 -16.52 -2.49
C ASP A 18 -2.60 -15.09 -2.59
N ALA A 19 -1.53 -14.87 -3.35
CA ALA A 19 -1.02 -13.53 -3.59
C ALA A 19 -2.07 -12.65 -4.26
N GLU A 20 -2.82 -13.20 -5.20
CA GLU A 20 -3.91 -12.46 -5.86
C GLU A 20 -5.01 -12.08 -4.88
N LEU A 21 -5.35 -12.97 -3.94
CA LEU A 21 -6.35 -12.68 -2.91
C LEU A 21 -5.86 -11.55 -1.98
N VAL A 22 -4.59 -11.56 -1.60
CA VAL A 22 -4.01 -10.50 -0.80
C VAL A 22 -4.02 -9.18 -1.57
N ARG A 23 -3.67 -9.23 -2.85
CA ARG A 23 -3.70 -8.04 -3.70
C ARG A 23 -5.09 -7.42 -3.73
N GLN A 24 -6.12 -8.26 -3.89
CA GLN A 24 -7.51 -7.79 -3.88
C GLN A 24 -7.88 -7.15 -2.55
N SER A 25 -7.42 -7.72 -1.44
CA SER A 25 -7.68 -7.18 -0.11
C SER A 25 -6.99 -5.81 0.07
N PHE A 26 -5.75 -5.68 -0.39
CA PHE A 26 -5.04 -4.40 -0.33
C PHE A 26 -5.71 -3.36 -1.22
N GLN A 27 -6.13 -3.76 -2.42
CA GLN A 27 -6.80 -2.83 -3.32
C GLN A 27 -8.14 -2.37 -2.75
N ALA A 28 -8.90 -3.26 -2.12
CA ALA A 28 -10.14 -2.90 -1.46
C ALA A 28 -9.91 -1.90 -0.34
N ARG A 29 -8.83 -2.05 0.41
CA ARG A 29 -8.46 -1.11 1.46
C ARG A 29 -8.12 0.26 0.87
N VAL A 30 -7.32 0.28 -0.21
CA VAL A 30 -6.98 1.53 -0.90
C VAL A 30 -8.27 2.23 -1.38
N ASP A 31 -9.16 1.48 -2.03
CA ASP A 31 -10.40 2.05 -2.55
C ASP A 31 -11.27 2.59 -1.41
N SER A 32 -11.37 1.87 -0.30
CA SER A 32 -12.13 2.31 0.85
C SER A 32 -11.58 3.60 1.45
N MET A 33 -10.27 3.66 1.64
CA MET A 33 -9.62 4.84 2.22
C MET A 33 -9.67 6.03 1.26
N ALA A 34 -9.49 5.79 -0.03
CA ALA A 34 -9.54 6.85 -1.05
C ALA A 34 -10.93 7.46 -1.19
N ASN A 35 -11.97 6.73 -0.83
CA ASN A 35 -13.36 7.19 -0.92
C ASN A 35 -13.93 7.65 0.42
N ASP A 36 -13.14 7.63 1.49
CA ASP A 36 -13.59 8.05 2.82
C ASP A 36 -13.62 9.57 2.90
N THR A 37 -14.83 10.12 2.98
CA THR A 37 -15.03 11.57 3.04
C THR A 37 -14.86 12.15 4.44
N THR A 38 -14.68 11.32 5.45
CA THR A 38 -14.48 11.76 6.83
C THR A 38 -13.16 12.53 6.99
N TYR A 39 -12.13 12.08 6.28
CA TYR A 39 -10.81 12.69 6.31
C TYR A 39 -10.36 12.99 4.88
N PRO A 40 -10.76 14.14 4.31
CA PRO A 40 -10.49 14.43 2.89
C PRO A 40 -9.02 14.45 2.51
N ASP A 41 -8.15 14.94 3.40
CA ASP A 41 -6.72 15.01 3.11
C ASP A 41 -6.10 13.62 3.07
N GLU A 42 -6.51 12.75 3.98
CA GLU A 42 -6.04 11.37 4.00
C GLU A 42 -6.58 10.60 2.80
N ALA A 43 -7.84 10.81 2.45
CA ALA A 43 -8.43 10.19 1.26
C ALA A 43 -7.67 10.57 -0.01
N ALA A 44 -7.30 11.83 -0.15
CA ALA A 44 -6.50 12.30 -1.29
C ALA A 44 -5.12 11.64 -1.33
N MET A 45 -4.48 11.44 -0.18
CA MET A 45 -3.20 10.75 -0.07
C MET A 45 -3.32 9.30 -0.54
N TRP A 46 -4.35 8.59 -0.08
CA TRP A 46 -4.59 7.22 -0.52
C TRP A 46 -4.90 7.13 -2.01
N LYS A 47 -5.64 8.09 -2.53
CA LYS A 47 -5.99 8.14 -3.95
C LYS A 47 -4.78 8.38 -4.84
N ASN A 48 -3.87 9.25 -4.43
CA ASN A 48 -2.77 9.72 -5.27
C ASN A 48 -1.45 9.02 -5.01
N CYS A 49 -1.24 8.45 -3.82
CA CYS A 49 0.06 7.96 -3.39
C CYS A 49 0.09 6.47 -3.06
N ALA A 50 -1.06 5.81 -3.02
CA ALA A 50 -1.13 4.39 -2.70
C ALA A 50 -0.86 3.54 -3.94
N THR A 51 -0.06 2.49 -3.75
CA THR A 51 0.28 1.54 -4.82
C THR A 51 0.22 0.13 -4.27
N VAL A 52 -0.36 -0.78 -5.03
CA VAL A 52 -0.35 -2.21 -4.71
C VAL A 52 0.44 -2.93 -5.80
N THR A 53 1.47 -3.66 -5.42
CA THR A 53 2.36 -4.33 -6.36
C THR A 53 2.49 -5.80 -5.98
N VAL A 54 2.51 -6.67 -6.98
CA VAL A 54 2.73 -8.10 -6.80
C VAL A 54 4.03 -8.49 -7.49
N ASN A 55 4.88 -9.21 -6.79
CA ASN A 55 6.10 -9.76 -7.35
C ASN A 55 6.27 -11.19 -6.82
N GLY A 56 6.05 -12.19 -7.69
CA GLY A 56 6.02 -13.57 -7.27
C GLY A 56 4.91 -13.82 -6.26
N ASN A 57 5.27 -14.30 -5.07
CA ASN A 57 4.34 -14.52 -3.98
C ASN A 57 4.27 -13.34 -3.00
N TYR A 58 5.00 -12.27 -3.25
CA TYR A 58 4.99 -11.09 -2.40
C TYR A 58 3.98 -10.07 -2.91
N VAL A 59 3.22 -9.49 -1.98
CA VAL A 59 2.28 -8.40 -2.27
C VAL A 59 2.64 -7.23 -1.38
N VAL A 60 2.83 -6.07 -1.97
CA VAL A 60 3.23 -4.87 -1.25
C VAL A 60 2.19 -3.78 -1.43
N LEU A 61 1.75 -3.22 -0.32
CA LEU A 61 0.97 -1.99 -0.29
C LEU A 61 1.87 -0.88 0.19
N GLU A 62 1.99 0.17 -0.61
CA GLU A 62 2.76 1.35 -0.27
C GLU A 62 1.87 2.58 -0.33
N VAL A 63 1.92 3.40 0.71
CA VAL A 63 1.32 4.74 0.70
C VAL A 63 2.46 5.70 1.02
N LEU A 64 3.00 6.33 -0.01
CA LEU A 64 4.22 7.13 0.08
C LEU A 64 3.92 8.57 -0.35
N PRO A 65 3.41 9.40 0.57
CA PRO A 65 3.26 10.82 0.27
C PRO A 65 4.64 11.46 0.07
N GLU A 66 4.63 12.66 -0.46
CA GLU A 66 5.86 13.39 -0.75
C GLU A 66 6.77 13.42 0.48
N GLY A 67 8.03 13.10 0.29
CA GLY A 67 9.01 13.05 1.36
C GLY A 67 9.18 11.70 2.03
N CYS A 68 8.35 10.71 1.68
CA CYS A 68 8.50 9.35 2.19
C CYS A 68 9.25 8.48 1.18
N THR A 69 10.08 7.58 1.68
CA THR A 69 10.82 6.65 0.83
C THR A 69 10.78 5.25 1.43
N VAL A 70 10.89 4.26 0.57
CA VAL A 70 10.99 2.86 1.00
C VAL A 70 12.45 2.55 1.35
N PRO A 71 12.72 1.94 2.52
CA PRO A 71 14.10 1.57 2.87
C PRO A 71 14.71 0.60 1.85
N ASP A 72 16.01 0.75 1.60
CA ASP A 72 16.73 -0.10 0.65
C ASP A 72 16.64 -1.57 1.03
N ALA A 73 16.72 -1.88 2.32
CA ALA A 73 16.62 -3.24 2.79
C ALA A 73 15.28 -3.88 2.43
N PHE A 74 14.22 -3.10 2.38
CA PHE A 74 12.90 -3.57 1.98
C PHE A 74 12.88 -3.86 0.48
N LEU A 75 13.42 -2.95 -0.32
CA LEU A 75 13.48 -3.12 -1.78
C LEU A 75 14.29 -4.34 -2.17
N ALA A 76 15.33 -4.67 -1.42
CA ALA A 76 16.18 -5.82 -1.71
C ALA A 76 15.42 -7.15 -1.62
N LYS A 77 14.31 -7.20 -0.89
CA LYS A 77 13.48 -8.39 -0.77
C LYS A 77 12.42 -8.50 -1.86
N PHE A 78 12.21 -7.44 -2.56
CA PHE A 78 11.15 -7.35 -3.57
C PHE A 78 11.70 -7.27 -4.97
#